data_3a6c1ec6ed8a388ff2cba4b49bc93b50
#
_entry.id   3a6c1ec6ed8a388ff2cba4b49bc93b50
#
_cell.length_a   1.000
_cell.length_b   1.000
_cell.length_c   1.000
_cell.angle_alpha   90.00
_cell.angle_beta   90.00
_cell.angle_gamma   90.00
#
_symmetry.space_group_name_H-M   'P 1'
#
loop_
_entity.id
_entity.type
_entity.pdbx_description
1 polymer ?
#
loop_
_entity_poly.entity_id
_entity_poly.type
_entity_poly.pdbx_seq_one_letter_code
_entity_poly.pdbx_strand_id
1 'polypeptide(L)'
;MVRPDLLVMDEPTSGLDPLMEQAFRHSIGEARDRGQTVFLSSHIMSEVEAVCDRVGILREGKLIEIGTLAQLRHLSALTVEATFHGAVPDLSAVHGVSAVAIEGQGVRCQVRGSVEPLLRVLAAADVSQLLSREPSLEELFLAQYGGDDQSGAT
;
A
#
# COMPACT_ATOMS: atom_id res chain seq x y z
N MET A 1 29.60 20.07 15.62
CA MET A 1 29.11 19.10 14.62
C MET A 1 28.37 19.88 13.55
N VAL A 2 28.77 19.70 12.29
CA VAL A 2 28.01 20.27 11.14
C VAL A 2 26.69 19.53 11.05
N ARG A 3 25.58 20.26 11.00
CA ARG A 3 24.25 19.68 10.77
C ARG A 3 23.91 19.95 9.30
N PRO A 4 23.94 18.94 8.42
CA PRO A 4 23.60 19.12 7.02
C PRO A 4 22.12 19.38 6.87
N ASP A 5 21.73 20.22 5.91
CA ASP A 5 20.34 20.47 5.56
C ASP A 5 19.74 19.30 4.75
N LEU A 6 20.58 18.52 4.07
CA LEU A 6 20.21 17.37 3.25
C LEU A 6 21.03 16.15 3.66
N LEU A 7 20.31 15.06 3.94
CA LEU A 7 20.86 13.73 4.14
C LEU A 7 20.53 12.87 2.92
N VAL A 8 21.54 12.23 2.32
CA VAL A 8 21.36 11.30 1.19
C VAL A 8 21.88 9.93 1.63
N MET A 9 21.05 8.92 1.52
CA MET A 9 21.34 7.56 1.98
C MET A 9 20.91 6.53 0.93
N ASP A 10 21.76 5.54 0.72
CA ASP A 10 21.50 4.44 -0.18
C ASP A 10 21.32 3.16 0.65
N GLU A 11 20.13 2.53 0.52
CA GLU A 11 19.73 1.32 1.24
C GLU A 11 20.10 1.33 2.75
N PRO A 12 19.72 2.37 3.51
CA PRO A 12 20.25 2.60 4.86
C PRO A 12 19.86 1.56 5.90
N THR A 13 18.84 0.76 5.62
CA THR A 13 18.31 -0.30 6.49
C THR A 13 18.81 -1.68 6.13
N SER A 14 19.54 -1.79 4.99
CA SER A 14 20.03 -3.08 4.51
C SER A 14 20.93 -3.77 5.55
N GLY A 15 20.52 -4.97 5.97
CA GLY A 15 21.25 -5.78 6.94
C GLY A 15 21.08 -5.35 8.41
N LEU A 16 20.19 -4.42 8.70
CA LEU A 16 19.83 -4.09 10.08
C LEU A 16 18.86 -5.15 10.65
N ASP A 17 18.99 -5.38 11.95
CA ASP A 17 17.96 -6.12 12.68
C ASP A 17 16.74 -5.23 12.98
N PRO A 18 15.56 -5.78 13.35
CA PRO A 18 14.34 -5.01 13.58
C PRO A 18 14.48 -3.91 14.66
N LEU A 19 15.34 -4.10 15.66
CA LEU A 19 15.57 -3.11 16.71
C LEU A 19 16.37 -1.92 16.16
N MET A 20 17.38 -2.19 15.35
CA MET A 20 18.19 -1.16 14.69
C MET A 20 17.38 -0.41 13.63
N GLU A 21 16.49 -1.09 12.90
CA GLU A 21 15.55 -0.42 11.99
C GLU A 21 14.62 0.55 12.72
N GLN A 22 14.12 0.16 13.90
CA GLN A 22 13.30 1.05 14.73
C GLN A 22 14.10 2.28 15.19
N ALA A 23 15.35 2.10 15.61
CA ALA A 23 16.24 3.19 16.00
C ALA A 23 16.54 4.12 14.80
N PHE A 24 16.74 3.56 13.61
CA PHE A 24 16.91 4.31 12.37
C PHE A 24 15.67 5.15 12.07
N ARG A 25 14.47 4.57 12.08
CA ARG A 25 13.21 5.29 11.86
C ARG A 25 13.03 6.45 12.83
N HIS A 26 13.36 6.24 14.10
CA HIS A 26 13.33 7.30 15.10
C HIS A 26 14.29 8.45 14.74
N SER A 27 15.52 8.13 14.34
CA SER A 27 16.53 9.11 13.93
C SER A 27 16.11 9.92 12.70
N ILE A 28 15.43 9.29 11.72
CA ILE A 28 14.85 9.98 10.57
C ILE A 28 13.75 10.95 11.01
N GLY A 29 12.87 10.53 11.91
CA GLY A 29 11.84 11.39 12.49
C GLY A 29 12.45 12.63 13.15
N GLU A 30 13.46 12.45 13.99
CA GLU A 30 14.18 13.57 14.62
C GLU A 30 14.86 14.51 13.60
N ALA A 31 15.42 13.96 12.51
CA ALA A 31 16.04 14.77 11.47
C ALA A 31 14.99 15.65 10.77
N ARG A 32 13.83 15.06 10.44
CA ARG A 32 12.68 15.77 9.87
C ARG A 32 12.15 16.86 10.81
N ASP A 33 11.99 16.57 12.09
CA ASP A 33 11.51 17.53 13.08
C ASP A 33 12.46 18.72 13.26
N ARG A 34 13.75 18.52 12.96
CA ARG A 34 14.76 19.58 12.90
C ARG A 34 14.77 20.36 11.57
N GLY A 35 13.86 20.03 10.64
CA GLY A 35 13.76 20.68 9.33
C GLY A 35 14.78 20.19 8.29
N GLN A 36 15.45 19.05 8.51
CA GLN A 36 16.37 18.47 7.57
C GLN A 36 15.59 17.73 6.47
N THR A 37 16.07 17.79 5.25
CA THR A 37 15.57 16.97 4.15
C THR A 37 16.32 15.64 4.13
N VAL A 38 15.57 14.55 4.04
CA VAL A 38 16.12 13.20 3.92
C VAL A 38 15.74 12.62 2.57
N PHE A 39 16.74 12.21 1.80
CA PHE A 39 16.58 11.47 0.56
C PHE A 39 17.21 10.09 0.73
N LEU A 40 16.42 9.05 0.54
CA LEU A 40 16.91 7.67 0.66
C LEU A 40 16.44 6.81 -0.50
N SER A 41 17.24 5.80 -0.86
CA SER A 41 16.81 4.69 -1.70
C SER A 41 16.45 3.49 -0.82
N SER A 42 15.46 2.71 -1.24
CA SER A 42 15.18 1.37 -0.69
C SER A 42 14.43 0.54 -1.72
N HIS A 43 14.64 -0.76 -1.71
CA HIS A 43 13.85 -1.73 -2.48
C HIS A 43 12.76 -2.38 -1.59
N ILE A 44 12.70 -2.03 -0.31
CA ILE A 44 11.71 -2.56 0.66
C ILE A 44 10.59 -1.54 0.82
N MET A 45 9.45 -1.80 0.20
CA MET A 45 8.32 -0.86 0.15
C MET A 45 7.75 -0.52 1.53
N SER A 46 7.71 -1.47 2.46
CA SER A 46 7.23 -1.23 3.83
C SER A 46 8.10 -0.26 4.62
N GLU A 47 9.40 -0.22 4.34
CA GLU A 47 10.31 0.75 4.95
C GLU A 47 10.06 2.16 4.39
N VAL A 48 9.90 2.25 3.06
CA VAL A 48 9.55 3.51 2.40
C VAL A 48 8.24 4.07 2.96
N GLU A 49 7.21 3.23 3.12
CA GLU A 49 5.93 3.61 3.73
C GLU A 49 6.07 4.15 5.15
N ALA A 50 7.01 3.60 5.91
CA ALA A 50 7.19 3.94 7.32
C ALA A 50 7.88 5.30 7.56
N VAL A 51 8.70 5.78 6.60
CA VAL A 51 9.56 6.96 6.83
C VAL A 51 9.43 8.07 5.81
N CYS A 52 8.90 7.79 4.60
CA CYS A 52 8.86 8.75 3.50
C CYS A 52 7.52 9.50 3.42
N ASP A 53 7.57 10.80 3.18
CA ASP A 53 6.39 11.63 2.88
C ASP A 53 6.06 11.58 1.37
N ARG A 54 7.10 11.44 0.54
CA ARG A 54 7.00 11.36 -0.93
C ARG A 54 7.89 10.25 -1.45
N VAL A 55 7.45 9.63 -2.54
CA VAL A 55 8.12 8.51 -3.18
C VAL A 55 8.28 8.77 -4.67
N GLY A 56 9.44 8.44 -5.21
CA GLY A 56 9.67 8.33 -6.64
C GLY A 56 9.90 6.86 -7.02
N ILE A 57 9.16 6.35 -7.99
CA ILE A 57 9.29 4.98 -8.47
C ILE A 57 10.19 4.98 -9.72
N LEU A 58 11.30 4.25 -9.61
CA LEU A 58 12.25 4.06 -10.70
C LEU A 58 12.14 2.64 -11.27
N ARG A 59 12.06 2.52 -12.60
CA ARG A 59 12.11 1.24 -13.30
C ARG A 59 12.97 1.41 -14.56
N GLU A 60 13.90 0.48 -14.81
CA GLU A 60 14.77 0.50 -15.99
C GLU A 60 15.49 1.86 -16.20
N GLY A 61 15.90 2.50 -15.10
CA GLY A 61 16.58 3.79 -15.14
C GLY A 61 15.67 4.99 -15.45
N LYS A 62 14.36 4.80 -15.50
CA LYS A 62 13.38 5.87 -15.74
C LYS A 62 12.55 6.13 -14.50
N LEU A 63 12.29 7.41 -14.22
CA LEU A 63 11.32 7.81 -13.21
C LEU A 63 9.92 7.59 -13.79
N ILE A 64 9.19 6.62 -13.23
CA ILE A 64 7.85 6.23 -13.68
C ILE A 64 6.80 7.11 -13.03
N GLU A 65 6.94 7.32 -11.72
CA GLU A 65 5.96 8.08 -10.96
C GLU A 65 6.63 8.80 -9.78
N ILE A 66 6.04 9.93 -9.36
CA ILE A 66 6.46 10.66 -8.17
C ILE A 66 5.23 11.27 -7.49
N GLY A 67 5.10 11.07 -6.19
CA GLY A 67 3.97 11.61 -5.45
C GLY A 67 4.08 11.37 -3.95
N THR A 68 3.08 11.84 -3.21
CA THR A 68 2.90 11.43 -1.81
C THR A 68 2.35 10.01 -1.75
N LEU A 69 2.55 9.32 -0.63
CA LEU A 69 1.96 8.00 -0.40
C LEU A 69 0.44 8.01 -0.60
N ALA A 70 -0.23 9.07 -0.13
CA ALA A 70 -1.67 9.23 -0.31
C ALA A 70 -2.06 9.35 -1.79
N GLN A 71 -1.31 10.12 -2.59
CA GLN A 71 -1.57 10.25 -4.03
C GLN A 71 -1.39 8.91 -4.75
N LEU A 72 -0.33 8.17 -4.42
CA LEU A 72 -0.07 6.86 -5.03
C LEU A 72 -1.15 5.84 -4.65
N ARG A 73 -1.65 5.88 -3.42
CA ARG A 73 -2.72 4.99 -2.93
C ARG A 73 -4.09 5.35 -3.49
N HIS A 74 -4.39 6.62 -3.74
CA HIS A 74 -5.69 7.04 -4.31
C HIS A 74 -5.99 6.46 -5.69
N LEU A 75 -4.96 6.01 -6.42
CA LEU A 75 -5.12 5.33 -7.71
C LEU A 75 -5.58 3.87 -7.55
N SER A 76 -5.69 3.37 -6.33
CA SER A 76 -5.89 1.96 -6.04
C SER A 76 -7.24 1.66 -5.41
N ALA A 77 -7.67 0.42 -5.59
CA ALA A 77 -8.86 -0.09 -4.97
C ALA A 77 -8.59 -0.46 -3.50
N LEU A 78 -9.50 -0.09 -2.61
CA LEU A 78 -9.53 -0.55 -1.23
C LEU A 78 -9.81 -2.06 -1.21
N THR A 79 -9.01 -2.84 -0.49
CA THR A 79 -9.32 -4.26 -0.27
C THR A 79 -10.25 -4.38 0.93
N VAL A 80 -11.38 -5.06 0.72
CA VAL A 80 -12.37 -5.34 1.76
C VAL A 80 -12.52 -6.85 1.92
N GLU A 81 -12.43 -7.31 3.15
CA GLU A 81 -12.68 -8.69 3.55
C GLU A 81 -13.85 -8.71 4.53
N ALA A 82 -14.83 -9.53 4.29
CA ALA A 82 -15.98 -9.69 5.19
C ALA A 82 -16.26 -11.18 5.41
N THR A 83 -16.64 -11.53 6.65
CA THR A 83 -17.10 -12.87 7.03
C THR A 83 -18.54 -12.79 7.49
N PHE A 84 -19.35 -13.78 7.16
CA PHE A 84 -20.78 -13.80 7.42
C PHE A 84 -21.17 -14.98 8.32
N HIS A 85 -22.20 -14.81 9.13
CA HIS A 85 -22.82 -15.93 9.85
C HIS A 85 -23.75 -16.77 8.96
N GLY A 86 -24.24 -16.21 7.89
CA GLY A 86 -25.18 -16.81 6.94
C GLY A 86 -24.63 -16.93 5.51
N ALA A 87 -25.51 -16.78 4.55
CA ALA A 87 -25.13 -16.84 3.13
C ALA A 87 -24.34 -15.57 2.74
N VAL A 88 -23.29 -15.77 1.97
CA VAL A 88 -22.50 -14.67 1.38
C VAL A 88 -23.34 -13.96 0.32
N PRO A 89 -23.55 -12.64 0.40
CA PRO A 89 -24.30 -11.91 -0.60
C PRO A 89 -23.54 -11.85 -1.94
N ASP A 90 -24.30 -11.76 -3.03
CA ASP A 90 -23.69 -11.51 -4.34
C ASP A 90 -23.23 -10.05 -4.44
N LEU A 91 -21.93 -9.87 -4.54
CA LEU A 91 -21.29 -8.56 -4.67
C LEU A 91 -20.95 -8.20 -6.12
N SER A 92 -21.19 -9.09 -7.08
CA SER A 92 -20.79 -8.90 -8.49
C SER A 92 -21.48 -7.72 -9.18
N ALA A 93 -22.69 -7.38 -8.73
CA ALA A 93 -23.48 -6.27 -9.26
C ALA A 93 -23.30 -4.95 -8.48
N VAL A 94 -22.46 -4.93 -7.42
CA VAL A 94 -22.29 -3.73 -6.59
C VAL A 94 -21.36 -2.75 -7.29
N HIS A 95 -21.85 -1.53 -7.50
CA HIS A 95 -21.08 -0.49 -8.18
C HIS A 95 -19.75 -0.19 -7.46
N GLY A 96 -18.65 -0.15 -8.22
CA GLY A 96 -17.31 0.09 -7.71
C GLY A 96 -16.62 -1.15 -7.13
N VAL A 97 -17.30 -2.28 -7.02
CA VAL A 97 -16.74 -3.55 -6.54
C VAL A 97 -16.16 -4.35 -7.71
N SER A 98 -15.00 -4.95 -7.49
CA SER A 98 -14.28 -5.79 -8.45
C SER A 98 -13.48 -6.87 -7.73
N ALA A 99 -12.91 -7.83 -8.48
CA ALA A 99 -12.06 -8.90 -7.95
C ALA A 99 -12.70 -9.64 -6.77
N VAL A 100 -13.98 -10.00 -6.90
CA VAL A 100 -14.71 -10.72 -5.86
C VAL A 100 -14.23 -12.16 -5.79
N ALA A 101 -13.71 -12.57 -4.64
CA ALA A 101 -13.33 -13.94 -4.32
C ALA A 101 -14.10 -14.40 -3.07
N ILE A 102 -14.75 -15.56 -3.16
CA ILE A 102 -15.54 -16.13 -2.06
C ILE A 102 -14.82 -17.39 -1.57
N GLU A 103 -14.56 -17.46 -0.29
CA GLU A 103 -13.95 -18.61 0.39
C GLU A 103 -14.80 -18.99 1.61
N GLY A 104 -15.60 -20.04 1.46
CA GLY A 104 -16.51 -20.48 2.52
C GLY A 104 -17.55 -19.42 2.87
N GLN A 105 -17.53 -18.90 4.09
CA GLN A 105 -18.38 -17.81 4.57
C GLN A 105 -17.68 -16.44 4.48
N GLY A 106 -16.51 -16.37 3.88
CA GLY A 106 -15.76 -15.15 3.67
C GLY A 106 -15.84 -14.64 2.25
N VAL A 107 -15.78 -13.33 2.08
CA VAL A 107 -15.62 -12.67 0.80
C VAL A 107 -14.47 -11.67 0.87
N ARG A 108 -13.66 -11.67 -0.17
CA ARG A 108 -12.65 -10.61 -0.41
C ARG A 108 -13.01 -9.91 -1.72
N CYS A 109 -12.97 -8.60 -1.71
CA CYS A 109 -13.21 -7.81 -2.91
C CYS A 109 -12.38 -6.53 -2.92
N GLN A 110 -12.30 -5.90 -4.07
CA GLN A 110 -11.70 -4.59 -4.25
C GLN A 110 -12.78 -3.55 -4.52
N VAL A 111 -12.64 -2.36 -3.91
CA VAL A 111 -13.59 -1.26 -4.06
C VAL A 111 -12.86 -0.03 -4.58
N ARG A 112 -13.34 0.55 -5.67
CA ARG A 112 -12.89 1.84 -6.20
C ARG A 112 -13.97 2.89 -6.04
N GLY A 113 -13.57 4.06 -5.54
CA GLY A 113 -14.49 5.18 -5.31
C GLY A 113 -15.24 5.05 -4.00
N SER A 114 -16.57 5.24 -4.02
CA SER A 114 -17.37 5.20 -2.80
C SER A 114 -17.56 3.78 -2.29
N VAL A 115 -17.32 3.57 -1.00
CA VAL A 115 -17.59 2.31 -0.31
C VAL A 115 -19.09 2.13 0.06
N GLU A 116 -19.87 3.19 -0.05
CA GLU A 116 -21.27 3.22 0.39
C GLU A 116 -22.14 2.12 -0.24
N PRO A 117 -22.09 1.83 -1.56
CA PRO A 117 -22.87 0.76 -2.16
C PRO A 117 -22.55 -0.62 -1.55
N LEU A 118 -21.27 -0.90 -1.30
CA LEU A 118 -20.84 -2.13 -0.66
C LEU A 118 -21.36 -2.19 0.78
N LEU A 119 -21.19 -1.13 1.58
CA LEU A 119 -21.64 -1.09 2.97
C LEU A 119 -23.13 -1.31 3.10
N ARG A 120 -23.97 -0.84 2.17
CA ARG A 120 -25.42 -1.10 2.17
C ARG A 120 -25.72 -2.58 2.01
N VAL A 121 -25.03 -3.28 1.11
CA VAL A 121 -25.22 -4.73 0.91
C VAL A 121 -24.72 -5.50 2.13
N LEU A 122 -23.56 -5.15 2.67
CA LEU A 122 -23.01 -5.78 3.87
C LEU A 122 -23.90 -5.57 5.09
N ALA A 123 -24.48 -4.37 5.27
CA ALA A 123 -25.38 -4.07 6.39
C ALA A 123 -26.70 -4.86 6.35
N ALA A 124 -27.12 -5.29 5.15
CA ALA A 124 -28.31 -6.15 4.98
C ALA A 124 -27.99 -7.64 5.17
N ALA A 125 -26.72 -8.02 5.18
CA ALA A 125 -26.24 -9.37 5.44
C ALA A 125 -25.75 -9.49 6.88
N ASP A 126 -25.78 -10.71 7.42
CA ASP A 126 -25.34 -10.98 8.81
C ASP A 126 -23.81 -11.06 8.87
N VAL A 127 -23.15 -9.89 8.83
CA VAL A 127 -21.68 -9.76 8.86
C VAL A 127 -21.17 -9.98 10.27
N SER A 128 -20.27 -10.94 10.45
CA SER A 128 -19.58 -11.20 11.72
C SER A 128 -18.26 -10.45 11.86
N GLN A 129 -17.57 -10.23 10.75
CA GLN A 129 -16.30 -9.52 10.73
C GLN A 129 -16.16 -8.72 9.43
N LEU A 130 -15.65 -7.50 9.54
CA LEU A 130 -15.32 -6.64 8.42
C LEU A 130 -13.93 -6.06 8.63
N LEU A 131 -13.06 -6.28 7.65
CA LEU A 131 -11.72 -5.71 7.58
C LEU A 131 -11.61 -4.92 6.29
N SER A 132 -11.12 -3.69 6.38
CA SER A 132 -10.76 -2.91 5.20
C SER A 132 -9.33 -2.43 5.33
N ARG A 133 -8.57 -2.54 4.27
CA ARG A 133 -7.21 -2.04 4.22
C ARG A 133 -6.91 -1.35 2.89
N GLU A 134 -6.12 -0.30 2.98
CA GLU A 134 -5.50 0.27 1.80
C GLU A 134 -4.45 -0.71 1.26
N PRO A 135 -4.26 -0.77 -0.06
CA PRO A 135 -3.18 -1.57 -0.62
C PRO A 135 -1.82 -1.00 -0.19
N SER A 136 -0.86 -1.90 0.03
CA SER A 136 0.52 -1.51 0.24
C SER A 136 1.14 -0.96 -1.04
N LEU A 137 2.24 -0.20 -0.93
CA LEU A 137 3.00 0.24 -2.12
C LEU A 137 3.46 -0.96 -2.97
N GLU A 138 3.78 -2.08 -2.33
CA GLU A 138 4.16 -3.30 -3.03
C GLU A 138 3.02 -3.85 -3.89
N GLU A 139 1.80 -3.93 -3.34
CA GLU A 139 0.61 -4.35 -4.08
C GLU A 139 0.30 -3.41 -5.24
N LEU A 140 0.48 -2.09 -5.03
CA LEU A 140 0.34 -1.08 -6.07
C LEU A 140 1.35 -1.28 -7.20
N PHE A 141 2.60 -1.47 -6.83
CA PHE A 141 3.68 -1.70 -7.76
C PHE A 141 3.45 -2.97 -8.59
N LEU A 142 3.10 -4.08 -7.93
CA LEU A 142 2.81 -5.35 -8.60
C LEU A 142 1.58 -5.26 -9.51
N ALA A 143 0.52 -4.58 -9.10
CA ALA A 143 -0.69 -4.42 -9.91
C ALA A 143 -0.46 -3.56 -11.16
N GLN A 144 0.39 -2.56 -11.06
CA GLN A 144 0.62 -1.59 -12.14
C GLN A 144 1.78 -1.99 -13.06
N TYR A 145 2.78 -2.71 -12.52
CA TYR A 145 4.04 -2.99 -13.22
C TYR A 145 4.43 -4.47 -13.26
N GLY A 146 3.74 -5.33 -12.52
CA GLY A 146 4.01 -6.79 -12.47
C GLY A 146 3.43 -7.59 -13.65
N GLY A 147 2.60 -7.00 -14.49
CA GLY A 147 1.89 -7.70 -15.57
C GLY A 147 2.68 -7.92 -16.87
N ASP A 148 3.85 -7.30 -17.04
CA ASP A 148 4.59 -7.33 -18.31
C ASP A 148 5.57 -8.50 -18.48
N ASP A 149 5.83 -9.28 -17.41
CA ASP A 149 6.81 -10.39 -17.48
C ASP A 149 6.27 -11.70 -18.07
N GLN A 150 4.99 -11.78 -18.46
CA GLN A 150 4.45 -13.03 -19.05
C GLN A 150 4.32 -13.04 -20.57
N SER A 151 4.77 -12.02 -21.29
CA SER A 151 4.67 -11.93 -22.75
C SER A 151 5.95 -12.28 -23.52
N GLY A 152 6.97 -12.83 -22.88
CA GLY A 152 8.30 -13.06 -23.47
C GLY A 152 8.75 -14.51 -23.55
N ALA A 153 7.86 -15.50 -23.68
CA ALA A 153 8.25 -16.89 -23.92
C ALA A 153 7.42 -17.51 -25.06
N THR A 154 7.86 -17.31 -26.28
CA THR A 154 7.56 -18.20 -27.42
C THR A 154 8.79 -18.33 -28.29
#